data_b81fd2960d3651582eb9d5d94a292df8
#
_entry.id   b81fd2960d3651582eb9d5d94a292df8
#
_cell.length_a   1.000
_cell.length_b   1.000
_cell.length_c   1.000
_cell.angle_alpha   90.00
_cell.angle_beta   90.00
_cell.angle_gamma   90.00
#
_symmetry.space_group_name_H-M   'P 1'
#
loop_
_entity.id
_entity.type
_entity.pdbx_description
1 polymer ?
#
loop_
_entity_poly.entity_id
_entity_poly.type
_entity_poly.pdbx_seq_one_letter_code
_entity_poly.pdbx_strand_id
1 'polypeptide(L)'
;MADPAKKLAAIIDPVFDYDHKSGKADVTSADAVLAKAAEEGFMVDWILETHVHADHLSAAAYLKAALGGEVAIGSRVTAVQDIFGKLFNEGSSFARDGSQFDRLLEDEEAFAIGSLNVRVLHTPGHTSACVTYVISDEAETAAFVGDFLTYVSNAYP
;
A
#
# COMPACT_ATOMS: atom_id res chain seq x y z
N MET A 1 -4.21 7.73 -6.65
CA MET A 1 -4.09 9.21 -6.51
C MET A 1 -3.16 9.74 -7.58
N ALA A 2 -3.48 10.87 -8.19
CA ALA A 2 -2.66 11.41 -9.29
C ALA A 2 -2.62 12.94 -9.29
N ASP A 3 -1.50 13.49 -9.75
CA ASP A 3 -1.32 14.89 -10.11
C ASP A 3 -1.46 15.02 -11.64
N PRO A 4 -2.60 15.49 -12.15
CA PRO A 4 -2.82 15.60 -13.60
C PRO A 4 -1.90 16.61 -14.29
N ALA A 5 -1.45 17.63 -13.57
CA ALA A 5 -0.59 18.69 -14.12
C ALA A 5 0.84 18.20 -14.35
N LYS A 6 1.34 17.35 -13.46
CA LYS A 6 2.69 16.76 -13.53
C LYS A 6 2.70 15.39 -14.19
N LYS A 7 1.54 14.78 -14.40
CA LYS A 7 1.40 13.40 -14.90
C LYS A 7 2.11 12.38 -14.02
N LEU A 8 2.09 12.61 -12.70
CA LEU A 8 2.64 11.71 -11.69
C LEU A 8 1.52 11.11 -10.86
N ALA A 9 1.68 9.84 -10.46
CA ALA A 9 0.67 9.12 -9.71
C ALA A 9 1.27 8.20 -8.63
N ALA A 10 0.44 7.90 -7.64
CA ALA A 10 0.64 6.81 -6.70
C ALA A 10 -0.54 5.83 -6.77
N ILE A 11 -0.24 4.55 -6.67
CA ILE A 11 -1.21 3.47 -6.49
C ILE A 11 -1.20 3.11 -5.02
N ILE A 12 -2.36 2.93 -4.39
CA ILE A 12 -2.49 2.68 -2.96
C ILE A 12 -3.27 1.38 -2.79
N ASP A 13 -2.72 0.45 -1.98
CA ASP A 13 -3.28 -0.86 -1.66
C ASP A 13 -3.76 -1.63 -2.91
N PRO A 14 -2.89 -1.90 -3.88
CA PRO A 14 -3.29 -2.65 -5.06
C PRO A 14 -3.49 -4.13 -4.74
N VAL A 15 -4.55 -4.73 -5.30
CA VAL A 15 -4.90 -6.11 -5.03
C VAL A 15 -4.91 -6.97 -6.30
N PHE A 16 -4.64 -8.27 -6.14
CA PHE A 16 -5.03 -9.28 -7.10
C PHE A 16 -6.49 -9.69 -6.86
N ASP A 17 -7.19 -9.98 -7.95
CA ASP A 17 -8.48 -10.67 -7.84
C ASP A 17 -8.24 -12.09 -7.31
N TYR A 18 -9.04 -12.51 -6.33
CA TYR A 18 -8.89 -13.82 -5.71
C TYR A 18 -10.24 -14.50 -5.52
N ASP A 19 -10.41 -15.68 -6.14
CA ASP A 19 -11.55 -16.53 -5.89
C ASP A 19 -11.21 -17.56 -4.82
N HIS A 20 -11.69 -17.31 -3.61
CA HIS A 20 -11.47 -18.19 -2.45
C HIS A 20 -12.07 -19.60 -2.61
N LYS A 21 -13.03 -19.82 -3.51
CA LYS A 21 -13.64 -21.13 -3.75
C LYS A 21 -12.77 -22.01 -4.64
N SER A 22 -12.16 -21.43 -5.66
CA SER A 22 -11.27 -22.16 -6.57
C SER A 22 -9.79 -22.04 -6.19
N GLY A 23 -9.43 -21.12 -5.30
CA GLY A 23 -8.04 -20.81 -4.94
C GLY A 23 -7.26 -20.12 -6.07
N LYS A 24 -7.96 -19.55 -7.07
CA LYS A 24 -7.33 -18.89 -8.21
C LYS A 24 -7.15 -17.41 -7.95
N ALA A 25 -5.95 -16.92 -8.24
CA ALA A 25 -5.67 -15.49 -8.37
C ALA A 25 -5.77 -15.06 -9.84
N ASP A 26 -6.18 -13.81 -10.07
CA ASP A 26 -6.27 -13.18 -11.39
C ASP A 26 -5.69 -11.76 -11.32
N VAL A 27 -5.32 -11.22 -12.46
CA VAL A 27 -4.68 -9.90 -12.59
C VAL A 27 -5.61 -8.83 -13.20
N THR A 28 -6.89 -9.15 -13.39
CA THR A 28 -7.84 -8.30 -14.13
C THR A 28 -7.93 -6.90 -13.53
N SER A 29 -8.04 -6.78 -12.20
CA SER A 29 -8.09 -5.46 -11.52
C SER A 29 -6.75 -4.71 -11.63
N ALA A 30 -5.63 -5.42 -11.49
CA ALA A 30 -4.32 -4.82 -11.65
C ALA A 30 -4.07 -4.35 -13.10
N ASP A 31 -4.47 -5.14 -14.09
CA ASP A 31 -4.39 -4.77 -15.51
C ASP A 31 -5.26 -3.55 -15.85
N ALA A 32 -6.42 -3.43 -15.22
CA ALA A 32 -7.25 -2.22 -15.38
C ALA A 32 -6.54 -0.96 -14.86
N VAL A 33 -5.77 -1.07 -13.77
CA VAL A 33 -4.94 0.04 -13.25
C VAL A 33 -3.82 0.36 -14.23
N LEU A 34 -3.14 -0.65 -14.80
CA LEU A 34 -2.11 -0.46 -15.83
C LEU A 34 -2.68 0.27 -17.06
N ALA A 35 -3.83 -0.21 -17.55
CA ALA A 35 -4.49 0.39 -18.70
C ALA A 35 -4.87 1.85 -18.43
N LYS A 36 -5.39 2.15 -17.23
CA LYS A 36 -5.78 3.51 -16.86
C LYS A 36 -4.58 4.44 -16.74
N ALA A 37 -3.49 3.99 -16.14
CA ALA A 37 -2.25 4.78 -16.06
C ALA A 37 -1.71 5.11 -17.46
N ALA A 38 -1.72 4.13 -18.37
CA ALA A 38 -1.28 4.31 -19.75
C ALA A 38 -2.21 5.25 -20.54
N GLU A 39 -3.53 5.07 -20.45
CA GLU A 39 -4.54 5.92 -21.11
C GLU A 39 -4.39 7.38 -20.74
N GLU A 40 -4.20 7.65 -19.45
CA GLU A 40 -4.06 9.01 -18.92
C GLU A 40 -2.63 9.57 -19.06
N GLY A 41 -1.67 8.73 -19.41
CA GLY A 41 -0.26 9.09 -19.56
C GLY A 41 0.40 9.42 -18.21
N PHE A 42 0.01 8.74 -17.13
CA PHE A 42 0.64 8.88 -15.83
C PHE A 42 1.90 8.03 -15.71
N MET A 43 2.95 8.61 -15.13
CA MET A 43 4.06 7.87 -14.56
C MET A 43 3.76 7.57 -13.09
N VAL A 44 3.98 6.34 -12.67
CA VAL A 44 3.75 5.90 -11.31
C VAL A 44 5.06 5.98 -10.54
N ASP A 45 5.18 6.92 -9.60
CA ASP A 45 6.35 7.07 -8.75
C ASP A 45 6.27 6.17 -7.52
N TRP A 46 5.05 5.95 -7.02
CA TRP A 46 4.81 5.26 -5.76
C TRP A 46 3.75 4.17 -5.89
N ILE A 47 4.03 3.04 -5.25
CA ILE A 47 3.06 1.98 -4.94
C ILE A 47 3.07 1.86 -3.42
N LEU A 48 2.00 2.33 -2.77
CA LEU A 48 1.92 2.50 -1.33
C LEU A 48 1.03 1.41 -0.72
N GLU A 49 1.51 0.77 0.33
CA GLU A 49 0.70 -0.15 1.14
C GLU A 49 0.38 0.51 2.47
N THR A 50 -0.88 0.53 2.87
CA THR A 50 -1.27 1.04 4.20
C THR A 50 -0.91 0.05 5.30
N HIS A 51 -0.90 -1.23 4.99
CA HIS A 51 -0.53 -2.31 5.92
C HIS A 51 -0.23 -3.62 5.17
N VAL A 52 0.23 -4.62 5.88
CA VAL A 52 0.32 -6.00 5.34
C VAL A 52 -1.07 -6.63 5.40
N HIS A 53 -1.58 -7.03 4.25
CA HIS A 53 -2.90 -7.62 4.10
C HIS A 53 -2.87 -9.13 4.41
N ALA A 54 -3.84 -9.60 5.18
CA ALA A 54 -4.01 -11.01 5.52
C ALA A 54 -5.17 -11.67 4.73
N ASP A 55 -6.05 -10.87 4.15
CA ASP A 55 -7.30 -11.26 3.52
C ASP A 55 -7.26 -11.23 1.99
N HIS A 56 -6.23 -10.61 1.41
CA HIS A 56 -6.01 -10.59 -0.03
C HIS A 56 -4.51 -10.54 -0.39
N LEU A 57 -4.23 -10.80 -1.66
CA LEU A 57 -2.86 -10.74 -2.20
C LEU A 57 -2.59 -9.34 -2.75
N SER A 58 -1.49 -8.72 -2.32
CA SER A 58 -1.05 -7.46 -2.91
C SER A 58 -0.57 -7.65 -4.35
N ALA A 59 -0.98 -6.73 -5.24
CA ALA A 59 -0.51 -6.65 -6.61
C ALA A 59 0.71 -5.71 -6.77
N ALA A 60 1.29 -5.20 -5.68
CA ALA A 60 2.36 -4.20 -5.74
C ALA A 60 3.57 -4.66 -6.56
N ALA A 61 4.04 -5.89 -6.34
CA ALA A 61 5.18 -6.44 -7.10
C ALA A 61 4.89 -6.58 -8.59
N TYR A 62 3.67 -6.97 -8.96
CA TYR A 62 3.21 -7.06 -10.35
C TYR A 62 3.18 -5.69 -11.02
N LEU A 63 2.58 -4.70 -10.36
CA LEU A 63 2.49 -3.34 -10.88
C LEU A 63 3.85 -2.68 -10.97
N LYS A 64 4.72 -2.88 -9.97
CA LYS A 64 6.11 -2.40 -10.00
C LYS A 64 6.87 -2.94 -11.22
N ALA A 65 6.73 -4.23 -11.52
CA ALA A 65 7.41 -4.84 -12.67
C ALA A 65 6.97 -4.22 -14.00
N ALA A 66 5.72 -3.74 -14.11
CA ALA A 66 5.15 -3.15 -15.32
C ALA A 66 5.37 -1.64 -15.44
N LEU A 67 5.23 -0.90 -14.33
CA LEU A 67 5.21 0.56 -14.31
C LEU A 67 6.49 1.18 -13.75
N GLY A 68 7.29 0.42 -13.01
CA GLY A 68 8.35 0.97 -12.16
C GLY A 68 7.76 1.56 -10.87
N GLY A 69 8.41 2.59 -10.33
CA GLY A 69 8.05 3.21 -9.07
C GLY A 69 8.60 2.47 -7.85
N GLU A 70 8.51 3.10 -6.69
CA GLU A 70 8.95 2.54 -5.42
C GLU A 70 7.76 1.93 -4.67
N VAL A 71 7.91 0.68 -4.20
CA VAL A 71 6.96 0.06 -3.28
C VAL A 71 7.32 0.47 -1.87
N ALA A 72 6.39 1.14 -1.17
CA ALA A 72 6.61 1.64 0.17
C ALA A 72 5.51 1.24 1.15
N ILE A 73 5.90 1.07 2.42
CA ILE A 73 5.00 0.73 3.53
C ILE A 73 5.51 1.38 4.82
N GLY A 74 4.67 1.48 5.85
CA GLY A 74 5.10 1.97 7.16
C GLY A 74 6.23 1.13 7.78
N SER A 75 7.24 1.77 8.37
CA SER A 75 8.45 1.12 8.91
C SER A 75 8.17 0.05 9.97
N ARG A 76 7.02 0.15 10.65
CA ARG A 76 6.60 -0.83 11.68
C ARG A 76 6.15 -2.17 11.10
N VAL A 77 6.16 -2.34 9.77
CA VAL A 77 5.93 -3.65 9.11
C VAL A 77 6.87 -4.71 9.65
N THR A 78 8.10 -4.35 10.03
CA THR A 78 9.08 -5.29 10.59
C THR A 78 8.60 -5.98 11.87
N ALA A 79 7.82 -5.28 12.71
CA ALA A 79 7.22 -5.88 13.90
C ALA A 79 6.13 -6.91 13.53
N VAL A 80 5.35 -6.64 12.49
CA VAL A 80 4.33 -7.57 11.97
C VAL A 80 5.01 -8.79 11.35
N GLN A 81 6.06 -8.58 10.55
CA GLN A 81 6.86 -9.67 9.97
C GLN A 81 7.46 -10.58 11.04
N ASP A 82 7.93 -10.02 12.16
CA ASP A 82 8.47 -10.81 13.26
C ASP A 82 7.39 -11.66 13.97
N ILE A 83 6.20 -11.08 14.19
CA ILE A 83 5.06 -11.79 14.79
C ILE A 83 4.59 -12.93 13.88
N PHE A 84 4.31 -12.64 12.61
CA PHE A 84 3.82 -13.65 11.67
C PHE A 84 4.87 -14.68 11.31
N GLY A 85 6.13 -14.29 11.18
CA GLY A 85 7.22 -15.21 10.95
C GLY A 85 7.39 -16.24 12.07
N LYS A 86 7.10 -15.85 13.32
CA LYS A 86 7.06 -16.78 14.47
C LYS A 86 5.79 -17.63 14.45
N LEU A 87 4.63 -17.01 14.22
CA LEU A 87 3.32 -17.68 14.23
C LEU A 87 3.24 -18.78 13.17
N PHE A 88 3.72 -18.52 11.97
CA PHE A 88 3.70 -19.48 10.86
C PHE A 88 4.95 -20.36 10.80
N ASN A 89 5.84 -20.24 11.79
CA ASN A 89 7.09 -21.00 11.85
C ASN A 89 7.93 -20.85 10.56
N GLU A 90 7.94 -19.64 9.99
CA GLU A 90 8.75 -19.32 8.83
C GLU A 90 10.24 -19.43 9.20
N GLY A 91 10.99 -20.12 8.35
CA GLY A 91 12.42 -20.32 8.56
C GLY A 91 13.23 -19.02 8.43
N SER A 92 14.55 -19.18 8.57
CA SER A 92 15.50 -18.04 8.47
C SER A 92 15.60 -17.44 7.06
N SER A 93 14.98 -18.05 6.05
CA SER A 93 14.91 -17.52 4.68
C SER A 93 13.90 -16.37 4.52
N PHE A 94 12.94 -16.23 5.45
CA PHE A 94 12.01 -15.11 5.46
C PHE A 94 12.66 -13.92 6.16
N ALA A 95 13.06 -12.91 5.38
CA ALA A 95 13.61 -11.67 5.91
C ALA A 95 12.50 -10.87 6.64
N ARG A 96 12.82 -10.41 7.87
CA ARG A 96 11.89 -9.69 8.77
C ARG A 96 12.33 -8.25 9.00
N ASP A 97 13.06 -7.70 8.04
CA ASP A 97 13.69 -6.38 8.08
C ASP A 97 13.05 -5.37 7.11
N GLY A 98 11.92 -5.75 6.50
CA GLY A 98 11.23 -4.92 5.52
C GLY A 98 11.89 -4.87 4.14
N SER A 99 12.92 -5.67 3.88
CA SER A 99 13.69 -5.68 2.60
C SER A 99 12.87 -6.10 1.38
N GLN A 100 11.63 -6.53 1.56
CA GLN A 100 10.66 -6.78 0.47
C GLN A 100 10.11 -5.51 -0.13
N PHE A 101 10.25 -4.37 0.55
CA PHE A 101 9.81 -3.04 0.13
C PHE A 101 11.03 -2.18 -0.23
N ASP A 102 10.87 -1.27 -1.18
CA ASP A 102 11.95 -0.35 -1.55
C ASP A 102 12.17 0.71 -0.48
N ARG A 103 11.08 1.07 0.22
CA ARG A 103 11.12 2.11 1.23
C ARG A 103 10.23 1.80 2.41
N LEU A 104 10.78 2.03 3.59
CA LEU A 104 10.07 2.01 4.86
C LEU A 104 9.83 3.45 5.31
N LEU A 105 8.57 3.81 5.48
CA LEU A 105 8.15 5.18 5.79
C LEU A 105 7.95 5.35 7.30
N GLU A 106 8.52 6.40 7.85
CA GLU A 106 8.40 6.72 9.28
C GLU A 106 7.10 7.50 9.56
N ASP A 107 6.68 7.48 10.84
CA ASP A 107 5.58 8.33 11.31
C ASP A 107 5.92 9.81 11.11
N GLU A 108 4.95 10.60 10.66
CA GLU A 108 5.09 12.02 10.30
C GLU A 108 6.04 12.29 9.10
N GLU A 109 6.55 11.25 8.45
CA GLU A 109 7.35 11.44 7.24
C GLU A 109 6.52 12.11 6.14
N ALA A 110 7.15 13.02 5.39
CA ALA A 110 6.53 13.72 4.28
C ALA A 110 7.30 13.49 2.98
N PHE A 111 6.56 13.28 1.89
CA PHE A 111 7.08 13.20 0.53
C PHE A 111 6.06 13.79 -0.45
N ALA A 112 6.33 13.74 -1.75
CA ALA A 112 5.46 14.33 -2.75
C ALA A 112 5.08 13.33 -3.86
N ILE A 113 3.90 13.54 -4.44
CA ILE A 113 3.46 12.95 -5.71
C ILE A 113 3.21 14.12 -6.66
N GLY A 114 4.23 14.46 -7.45
CA GLY A 114 4.18 15.68 -8.25
C GLY A 114 4.13 16.96 -7.40
N SER A 115 3.00 17.67 -7.42
CA SER A 115 2.73 18.83 -6.57
C SER A 115 1.91 18.51 -5.33
N LEU A 116 1.43 17.28 -5.19
CA LEU A 116 0.67 16.85 -4.02
C LEU A 116 1.61 16.54 -2.85
N ASN A 117 1.30 17.07 -1.68
CA ASN A 117 2.03 16.77 -0.46
C ASN A 117 1.42 15.52 0.21
N VAL A 118 2.25 14.56 0.58
CA VAL A 118 1.86 13.36 1.30
C VAL A 118 2.49 13.40 2.69
N ARG A 119 1.68 13.12 3.72
CA ARG A 119 2.15 12.90 5.09
C ARG A 119 1.71 11.52 5.54
N VAL A 120 2.64 10.77 6.11
CA VAL A 120 2.41 9.44 6.69
C VAL A 120 2.03 9.60 8.15
N LEU A 121 0.92 8.99 8.56
CA LEU A 121 0.52 8.93 9.96
C LEU A 121 0.48 7.47 10.40
N HIS A 122 1.14 7.14 11.49
CA HIS A 122 1.00 5.83 12.11
C HIS A 122 -0.36 5.73 12.81
N THR A 123 -1.22 4.89 12.29
CA THR A 123 -2.61 4.72 12.76
C THR A 123 -2.89 3.26 13.08
N PRO A 124 -2.27 2.70 14.15
CA PRO A 124 -2.46 1.29 14.52
C PRO A 124 -3.93 1.04 14.89
N GLY A 125 -4.44 -0.09 14.45
CA GLY A 125 -5.82 -0.51 14.70
C GLY A 125 -6.03 -1.92 14.18
N HIS A 126 -6.25 -2.07 12.90
CA HIS A 126 -6.36 -3.37 12.23
C HIS A 126 -5.05 -4.18 12.38
N THR A 127 -3.91 -3.56 12.12
CA THR A 127 -2.59 -4.08 12.51
C THR A 127 -1.83 -3.04 13.34
N SER A 128 -0.78 -3.48 14.04
CA SER A 128 0.12 -2.59 14.79
C SER A 128 0.99 -1.71 13.89
N ALA A 129 1.03 -1.98 12.59
CA ALA A 129 1.86 -1.29 11.61
C ALA A 129 1.06 -0.45 10.59
N CYS A 130 -0.28 -0.37 10.73
CA CYS A 130 -1.11 0.42 9.83
C CYS A 130 -0.67 1.87 9.78
N VAL A 131 -0.67 2.43 8.58
CA VAL A 131 -0.46 3.86 8.34
C VAL A 131 -1.63 4.45 7.56
N THR A 132 -1.84 5.73 7.72
CA THR A 132 -2.74 6.56 6.91
C THR A 132 -1.90 7.50 6.07
N TYR A 133 -2.18 7.56 4.77
CA TYR A 133 -1.59 8.57 3.88
C TYR A 133 -2.53 9.75 3.77
N VAL A 134 -2.10 10.90 4.29
CA VAL A 134 -2.82 12.17 4.14
C VAL A 134 -2.21 12.91 2.96
N ILE A 135 -3.00 13.09 1.90
CA ILE A 135 -2.56 13.72 0.66
C ILE A 135 -3.29 15.03 0.48
N SER A 136 -2.55 16.10 0.26
CA SER A 136 -3.12 17.44 0.16
C SER A 136 -2.46 18.27 -0.94
N ASP A 137 -3.24 19.18 -1.49
CA ASP A 137 -2.79 20.31 -2.29
C ASP A 137 -3.27 21.64 -1.65
N GLU A 138 -3.26 22.74 -2.42
CA GLU A 138 -3.72 24.06 -1.94
C GLU A 138 -5.23 24.13 -1.67
N ALA A 139 -6.01 23.22 -2.27
CA ALA A 139 -7.48 23.28 -2.28
C ALA A 139 -8.13 22.18 -1.42
N GLU A 140 -7.57 20.96 -1.47
CA GLU A 140 -8.21 19.77 -0.93
C GLU A 140 -7.25 18.88 -0.13
N THR A 141 -7.83 18.06 0.75
CA THR A 141 -7.10 17.03 1.49
C THR A 141 -7.90 15.74 1.46
N ALA A 142 -7.21 14.63 1.14
CA ALA A 142 -7.76 13.28 1.19
C ALA A 142 -6.94 12.42 2.15
N ALA A 143 -7.58 11.46 2.83
CA ALA A 143 -6.91 10.50 3.69
C ALA A 143 -7.22 9.06 3.22
N PHE A 144 -6.17 8.28 3.00
CA PHE A 144 -6.24 6.86 2.70
C PHE A 144 -5.93 6.10 3.98
N VAL A 145 -6.98 5.62 4.62
CA VAL A 145 -6.95 5.12 6.00
C VAL A 145 -6.78 3.59 6.11
N GLY A 146 -6.75 2.88 4.97
CA GLY A 146 -6.75 1.41 4.95
C GLY A 146 -7.95 0.85 5.72
N ASP A 147 -7.73 -0.23 6.44
CA ASP A 147 -8.79 -0.95 7.19
C ASP A 147 -9.06 -0.39 8.60
N PHE A 148 -8.53 0.78 8.92
CA PHE A 148 -8.70 1.41 10.24
C PHE A 148 -10.17 1.54 10.65
N LEU A 149 -11.03 1.98 9.74
CA LEU A 149 -12.47 2.15 10.02
C LEU A 149 -13.20 0.82 10.19
N THR A 150 -12.78 -0.23 9.49
CA THR A 150 -13.35 -1.57 9.62
C THR A 150 -13.13 -2.11 11.03
N TYR A 151 -11.93 -1.93 11.57
CA TYR A 151 -11.62 -2.36 12.93
C TYR A 151 -12.47 -1.63 13.98
N VAL A 152 -12.59 -0.31 13.87
CA VAL A 152 -13.40 0.50 14.81
C VAL A 152 -14.88 0.11 14.74
N SER A 153 -15.42 -0.16 13.54
CA SER A 153 -16.82 -0.55 13.39
C SER A 153 -17.14 -1.92 14.01
N ASN A 154 -16.16 -2.83 14.05
CA ASN A 154 -16.31 -4.16 14.64
C ASN A 154 -16.07 -4.18 16.16
N ALA A 155 -15.42 -3.17 16.73
CA ALA A 155 -15.13 -3.07 18.14
C ALA A 155 -16.34 -2.60 18.99
N TYR A 156 -17.36 -2.06 18.33
CA TYR A 156 -18.59 -1.59 18.99
C TYR A 156 -19.81 -2.23 18.32
N PRO A 157 -20.31 -3.35 18.87
CA PRO A 157 -21.57 -3.95 18.42
C PRO A 157 -22.77 -3.05 18.74
#